data_b88859e97dab4833e5f9f3f89fd8c038
#
_entry.id   b88859e97dab4833e5f9f3f89fd8c038
#
_cell.length_a   1.000
_cell.length_b   1.000
_cell.length_c   1.000
_cell.angle_alpha   90.00
_cell.angle_beta   90.00
_cell.angle_gamma   90.00
#
_symmetry.space_group_name_H-M   'P 1'
#
loop_
_entity.id
_entity.type
_entity.pdbx_description
1 polymer ?
#
loop_
_entity_poly.entity_id
_entity_poly.type
_entity_poly.pdbx_seq_one_letter_code
_entity_poly.pdbx_strand_id
1 'polypeptide(L)'
;TGCSPKNYALTSQPVTDIKYGLSPLITKKDLSDIAGVTLYDVVISYKKSKVKGNVLFSHVGLTGPGIINLSNEISESISYNLLEKDPEIDLEIAIDLCPELTHQDLTDKFNRDFQAKGKTLIKNYLKLFLTNSFIEYFLNESGIDADTQLSRINKKSKNRLIENLKRFTFKICSFNSKLSKVTIGGVDLKHVNPKTMESKLIPNLYFAGETLNLHGPTGGYNLRIAFCTGYLAGLSASWK
;
A
#
# COMPACT_ATOMS: atom_id res chain seq x y z
N THR A 1 5.58 -8.10 -16.04
CA THR A 1 6.20 -6.91 -16.62
C THR A 1 7.42 -6.64 -15.77
N GLY A 2 8.30 -5.88 -16.14
CA GLY A 2 9.59 -5.71 -15.51
C GLY A 2 10.66 -6.57 -16.14
N CYS A 3 11.89 -6.21 -15.93
CA CYS A 3 13.00 -6.95 -16.49
C CYS A 3 13.15 -8.27 -15.73
N SER A 4 13.23 -9.38 -16.48
CA SER A 4 13.56 -10.65 -15.85
C SER A 4 14.91 -10.53 -15.12
N PRO A 5 15.03 -11.01 -13.89
CA PRO A 5 16.30 -11.03 -13.15
C PRO A 5 17.47 -11.55 -13.99
N LYS A 6 17.23 -12.54 -14.85
CA LYS A 6 18.23 -13.12 -15.76
C LYS A 6 18.80 -12.10 -16.76
N ASN A 7 18.05 -11.07 -17.14
CA ASN A 7 18.51 -10.08 -18.12
C ASN A 7 19.58 -9.15 -17.55
N TYR A 8 19.57 -8.91 -16.24
CA TYR A 8 20.61 -8.09 -15.59
C TYR A 8 21.98 -8.79 -15.59
N ALA A 9 22.01 -10.12 -15.44
CA ALA A 9 23.25 -10.89 -15.45
C ALA A 9 24.00 -10.84 -16.80
N LEU A 10 23.28 -10.56 -17.91
CA LEU A 10 23.85 -10.54 -19.24
C LEU A 10 24.67 -9.28 -19.55
N THR A 11 24.56 -8.24 -18.75
CA THR A 11 25.09 -6.90 -19.10
C THR A 11 26.31 -6.48 -18.29
N SER A 12 26.72 -7.24 -17.28
CA SER A 12 27.83 -6.87 -16.35
C SER A 12 27.69 -5.45 -15.78
N GLN A 13 26.46 -4.92 -15.72
CA GLN A 13 26.18 -3.61 -15.16
C GLN A 13 25.92 -3.72 -13.64
N PRO A 14 26.35 -2.73 -12.85
CA PRO A 14 25.94 -2.64 -11.46
C PRO A 14 24.41 -2.49 -11.34
N VAL A 15 23.80 -3.41 -10.62
CA VAL A 15 22.35 -3.49 -10.40
C VAL A 15 22.08 -3.34 -8.91
N THR A 16 21.12 -2.52 -8.55
CA THR A 16 20.62 -2.42 -7.18
C THR A 16 19.69 -3.60 -6.86
N ASP A 17 19.40 -3.82 -5.57
CA ASP A 17 18.47 -4.86 -5.16
C ASP A 17 17.15 -4.76 -5.89
N ILE A 18 16.71 -5.87 -6.48
CA ILE A 18 15.43 -5.96 -7.17
C ILE A 18 14.36 -6.35 -6.17
N LYS A 19 13.30 -5.54 -6.09
CA LYS A 19 12.22 -5.66 -5.12
C LYS A 19 10.84 -5.57 -5.77
N TYR A 20 9.80 -6.06 -5.08
CA TYR A 20 8.42 -5.85 -5.51
C TYR A 20 8.01 -4.38 -5.38
N GLY A 21 7.40 -3.83 -6.42
CA GLY A 21 6.80 -2.50 -6.41
C GLY A 21 5.36 -2.52 -6.87
N LEU A 22 4.57 -1.57 -6.37
CA LEU A 22 3.14 -1.43 -6.66
C LEU A 22 2.39 -2.76 -6.48
N SER A 23 2.60 -3.40 -5.34
CA SER A 23 2.11 -4.74 -5.02
C SER A 23 0.94 -4.71 -4.03
N PRO A 24 -0.11 -5.50 -4.24
CA PRO A 24 -1.04 -5.84 -3.16
C PRO A 24 -0.31 -6.56 -2.02
N LEU A 25 -0.86 -6.46 -0.80
CA LEU A 25 -0.29 -7.04 0.40
C LEU A 25 -1.17 -8.21 0.87
N ILE A 26 -0.54 -9.33 1.19
CA ILE A 26 -1.22 -10.52 1.72
C ILE A 26 -1.28 -10.40 3.25
N THR A 27 -2.47 -10.56 3.81
CA THR A 27 -2.71 -10.53 5.25
C THR A 27 -2.57 -11.91 5.88
N LYS A 28 -2.15 -11.95 7.17
CA LYS A 28 -2.16 -13.21 7.95
C LYS A 28 -3.57 -13.75 8.18
N LYS A 29 -4.54 -12.84 8.28
CA LYS A 29 -5.96 -13.18 8.47
C LYS A 29 -6.65 -13.25 7.13
N ASP A 30 -7.52 -14.23 6.96
CA ASP A 30 -8.45 -14.32 5.84
C ASP A 30 -9.45 -13.13 5.89
N LEU A 31 -9.65 -12.50 4.76
CA LEU A 31 -10.55 -11.36 4.58
C LEU A 31 -11.69 -11.66 3.63
N SER A 32 -12.01 -12.92 3.40
CA SER A 32 -13.06 -13.36 2.47
C SER A 32 -14.43 -12.76 2.80
N ASP A 33 -14.74 -12.59 4.09
CA ASP A 33 -16.01 -12.01 4.54
C ASP A 33 -16.22 -10.55 4.13
N ILE A 34 -15.13 -9.83 3.86
CA ILE A 34 -15.16 -8.43 3.44
C ILE A 34 -14.53 -8.23 2.06
N ALA A 35 -14.29 -9.30 1.30
CA ALA A 35 -13.75 -9.19 -0.05
C ALA A 35 -14.69 -8.35 -0.94
N GLY A 36 -14.09 -7.43 -1.70
CA GLY A 36 -14.83 -6.46 -2.53
C GLY A 36 -15.21 -5.16 -1.81
N VAL A 37 -15.10 -5.10 -0.48
CA VAL A 37 -15.36 -3.86 0.27
C VAL A 37 -14.24 -2.86 0.01
N THR A 38 -14.61 -1.60 -0.19
CA THR A 38 -13.66 -0.49 -0.36
C THR A 38 -13.82 0.52 0.78
N LEU A 39 -12.70 0.90 1.38
CA LEU A 39 -12.59 2.06 2.26
C LEU A 39 -12.08 3.24 1.43
N TYR A 40 -12.79 4.35 1.49
CA TYR A 40 -12.46 5.55 0.72
C TYR A 40 -11.76 6.59 1.59
N ASP A 41 -10.83 7.33 0.98
CA ASP A 41 -10.16 8.49 1.56
C ASP A 41 -9.51 8.27 2.94
N VAL A 42 -9.11 7.03 3.23
CA VAL A 42 -8.43 6.67 4.48
C VAL A 42 -6.94 7.02 4.44
N VAL A 43 -6.32 7.10 5.61
CA VAL A 43 -4.87 7.24 5.73
C VAL A 43 -4.27 5.92 6.20
N ILE A 44 -3.40 5.34 5.37
CA ILE A 44 -2.71 4.10 5.65
C ILE A 44 -1.30 4.43 6.12
N SER A 45 -0.84 3.80 7.19
CA SER A 45 0.47 4.06 7.77
C SER A 45 1.28 2.79 8.00
N TYR A 46 2.58 2.91 7.75
CA TYR A 46 3.59 1.93 8.09
C TYR A 46 4.83 2.65 8.61
N LYS A 47 5.22 2.39 9.87
CA LYS A 47 6.29 3.14 10.54
C LYS A 47 6.02 4.66 10.46
N LYS A 48 6.92 5.40 9.79
CA LYS A 48 6.81 6.86 9.59
C LYS A 48 6.09 7.24 8.28
N SER A 49 5.95 6.30 7.36
CA SER A 49 5.29 6.52 6.06
C SER A 49 3.78 6.58 6.23
N LYS A 50 3.14 7.55 5.56
CA LYS A 50 1.69 7.72 5.51
C LYS A 50 1.25 7.99 4.09
N VAL A 51 0.24 7.26 3.63
CA VAL A 51 -0.36 7.41 2.30
C VAL A 51 -1.87 7.61 2.46
N LYS A 52 -2.40 8.69 1.92
CA LYS A 52 -3.86 8.87 1.78
C LYS A 52 -4.33 8.19 0.51
N GLY A 53 -5.41 7.42 0.58
CA GLY A 53 -5.98 6.74 -0.59
C GLY A 53 -7.01 5.68 -0.24
N ASN A 54 -7.52 5.03 -1.27
CA ASN A 54 -8.52 3.97 -1.10
C ASN A 54 -7.86 2.63 -0.83
N VAL A 55 -8.51 1.84 0.04
CA VAL A 55 -8.14 0.45 0.35
C VAL A 55 -9.27 -0.46 -0.12
N LEU A 56 -8.94 -1.45 -0.92
CA LEU A 56 -9.84 -2.49 -1.37
C LEU A 56 -9.46 -3.82 -0.70
N PHE A 57 -10.41 -4.48 -0.08
CA PHE A 57 -10.23 -5.82 0.47
C PHE A 57 -10.38 -6.88 -0.62
N SER A 58 -9.50 -7.85 -0.61
CA SER A 58 -9.57 -9.05 -1.46
C SER A 58 -9.59 -10.29 -0.60
N HIS A 59 -9.91 -11.45 -1.17
CA HIS A 59 -9.92 -12.73 -0.45
C HIS A 59 -8.60 -13.03 0.29
N VAL A 60 -7.47 -12.58 -0.24
CA VAL A 60 -6.14 -12.89 0.29
C VAL A 60 -5.47 -11.72 1.01
N GLY A 61 -6.05 -10.52 0.97
CA GLY A 61 -5.41 -9.37 1.61
C GLY A 61 -5.91 -8.02 1.09
N LEU A 62 -5.01 -7.05 1.08
CA LEU A 62 -5.30 -5.65 0.84
C LEU A 62 -4.73 -5.19 -0.51
N THR A 63 -5.51 -4.40 -1.23
CA THR A 63 -5.14 -3.77 -2.49
C THR A 63 -5.77 -2.36 -2.59
N GLY A 64 -5.81 -1.79 -3.77
CA GLY A 64 -6.27 -0.42 -3.99
C GLY A 64 -5.12 0.58 -4.03
N PRO A 65 -5.35 1.78 -4.57
CA PRO A 65 -4.28 2.77 -4.82
C PRO A 65 -3.46 3.13 -3.58
N GLY A 66 -4.10 3.25 -2.41
CA GLY A 66 -3.42 3.55 -1.15
C GLY A 66 -2.43 2.46 -0.75
N ILE A 67 -2.88 1.20 -0.78
CA ILE A 67 -2.05 0.04 -0.42
C ILE A 67 -0.91 -0.16 -1.43
N ILE A 68 -1.23 -0.09 -2.72
CA ILE A 68 -0.26 -0.30 -3.80
C ILE A 68 0.85 0.75 -3.74
N ASN A 69 0.52 2.02 -3.45
CA ASN A 69 1.54 3.06 -3.28
C ASN A 69 2.35 2.85 -1.99
N LEU A 70 1.70 2.50 -0.86
CA LEU A 70 2.39 2.22 0.40
C LEU A 70 3.34 1.02 0.27
N SER A 71 3.03 0.05 -0.60
CA SER A 71 3.88 -1.12 -0.81
C SER A 71 5.29 -0.78 -1.31
N ASN A 72 5.47 0.33 -2.04
CA ASN A 72 6.80 0.82 -2.43
C ASN A 72 7.61 1.23 -1.19
N GLU A 73 7.02 2.03 -0.31
CA GLU A 73 7.65 2.47 0.95
C GLU A 73 8.04 1.28 1.85
N ILE A 74 7.15 0.28 1.92
CA ILE A 74 7.42 -0.96 2.64
C ILE A 74 8.61 -1.69 2.00
N SER A 75 8.56 -1.88 0.69
CA SER A 75 9.56 -2.61 -0.07
C SER A 75 10.95 -1.98 0.03
N GLU A 76 11.04 -0.66 -0.03
CA GLU A 76 12.29 0.09 0.15
C GLU A 76 12.84 -0.01 1.58
N SER A 77 11.95 -0.09 2.58
CA SER A 77 12.33 -0.09 4.01
C SER A 77 12.84 -1.43 4.52
N ILE A 78 12.70 -2.50 3.74
CA ILE A 78 13.17 -3.85 4.11
C ILE A 78 14.29 -4.30 3.18
N SER A 79 15.23 -5.07 3.75
CA SER A 79 16.37 -5.59 2.98
C SER A 79 16.01 -6.93 2.38
N TYR A 80 15.94 -7.01 1.07
CA TYR A 80 15.82 -8.25 0.29
C TYR A 80 16.13 -8.00 -1.18
N ASN A 81 16.46 -9.07 -1.90
CA ASN A 81 16.69 -9.03 -3.33
C ASN A 81 16.00 -10.23 -3.99
N LEU A 82 15.10 -9.98 -4.93
CA LEU A 82 14.36 -11.02 -5.66
C LEU A 82 15.24 -11.89 -6.57
N LEU A 83 16.49 -11.46 -6.83
CA LEU A 83 17.49 -12.30 -7.51
C LEU A 83 17.95 -13.47 -6.64
N GLU A 84 17.79 -13.37 -5.32
CA GLU A 84 18.23 -14.35 -4.35
C GLU A 84 17.06 -15.14 -3.77
N LYS A 85 16.09 -14.46 -3.16
CA LYS A 85 14.94 -15.09 -2.48
C LYS A 85 13.76 -14.12 -2.39
N ASP A 86 12.54 -14.69 -2.41
CA ASP A 86 11.32 -13.97 -2.01
C ASP A 86 11.38 -13.53 -0.55
N PRO A 87 10.94 -12.30 -0.21
CA PRO A 87 11.00 -11.81 1.16
C PRO A 87 10.00 -12.52 2.06
N GLU A 88 10.46 -12.94 3.22
CA GLU A 88 9.59 -13.24 4.35
C GLU A 88 9.33 -11.96 5.12
N ILE A 89 8.08 -11.54 5.22
CA ILE A 89 7.71 -10.33 5.95
C ILE A 89 6.74 -10.64 7.08
N ASP A 90 6.91 -9.96 8.18
CA ASP A 90 6.00 -9.93 9.32
C ASP A 90 5.92 -8.48 9.80
N LEU A 91 4.92 -7.77 9.31
CA LEU A 91 4.76 -6.37 9.63
C LEU A 91 3.27 -6.02 9.87
N GLU A 92 3.06 -4.88 10.49
CA GLU A 92 1.74 -4.34 10.74
C GLU A 92 1.59 -3.00 10.01
N ILE A 93 0.47 -2.85 9.32
CA ILE A 93 0.01 -1.56 8.81
C ILE A 93 -1.20 -1.11 9.61
N ALA A 94 -1.40 0.19 9.73
CA ALA A 94 -2.56 0.77 10.38
C ALA A 94 -3.32 1.68 9.43
N ILE A 95 -4.64 1.66 9.53
CA ILE A 95 -5.57 2.47 8.73
C ILE A 95 -6.32 3.40 9.65
N ASP A 96 -6.19 4.70 9.44
CA ASP A 96 -7.06 5.72 10.00
C ASP A 96 -8.31 5.80 9.13
N LEU A 97 -9.43 5.32 9.67
CA LEU A 97 -10.71 5.22 8.99
C LEU A 97 -11.47 6.56 8.94
N CYS A 98 -11.06 7.53 9.78
CA CYS A 98 -11.69 8.85 9.90
C CYS A 98 -10.60 9.94 9.96
N PRO A 99 -9.80 10.13 8.88
CA PRO A 99 -8.65 11.05 8.94
C PRO A 99 -9.01 12.52 9.11
N GLU A 100 -10.25 12.90 8.78
CA GLU A 100 -10.75 14.27 8.92
C GLU A 100 -11.10 14.64 10.39
N LEU A 101 -11.19 13.64 11.29
CA LEU A 101 -11.49 13.84 12.69
C LEU A 101 -10.28 13.47 13.55
N THR A 102 -9.93 14.33 14.50
CA THR A 102 -8.90 13.99 15.49
C THR A 102 -9.44 12.96 16.48
N HIS A 103 -8.56 12.34 17.26
CA HIS A 103 -8.96 11.45 18.35
C HIS A 103 -9.86 12.18 19.37
N GLN A 104 -9.56 13.46 19.65
CA GLN A 104 -10.35 14.28 20.57
C GLN A 104 -11.76 14.56 20.00
N ASP A 105 -11.86 14.92 18.70
CA ASP A 105 -13.15 15.16 18.04
C ASP A 105 -14.06 13.92 18.12
N LEU A 106 -13.49 12.73 17.85
CA LEU A 106 -14.21 11.47 17.97
C LEU A 106 -14.65 11.22 19.43
N THR A 107 -13.77 11.46 20.39
CA THR A 107 -14.06 11.27 21.81
C THR A 107 -15.23 12.15 22.24
N ASP A 108 -15.21 13.44 21.89
CA ASP A 108 -16.25 14.40 22.25
C ASP A 108 -17.56 14.08 21.54
N LYS A 109 -17.50 13.70 20.26
CA LYS A 109 -18.66 13.26 19.48
C LYS A 109 -19.30 11.99 20.08
N PHE A 110 -18.50 10.98 20.40
CA PHE A 110 -19.00 9.73 21.01
C PHE A 110 -19.61 9.99 22.39
N ASN A 111 -18.99 10.84 23.22
CA ASN A 111 -19.53 11.19 24.54
C ASN A 111 -20.91 11.84 24.43
N ARG A 112 -21.02 12.86 23.57
CA ARG A 112 -22.27 13.57 23.31
C ARG A 112 -23.36 12.68 22.71
N ASP A 113 -23.02 11.94 21.66
CA ASP A 113 -24.00 11.15 20.93
C ASP A 113 -24.48 9.94 21.74
N PHE A 114 -23.63 9.31 22.55
CA PHE A 114 -24.00 8.17 23.39
C PHE A 114 -25.00 8.59 24.49
N GLN A 115 -24.87 9.81 25.02
CA GLN A 115 -25.83 10.36 25.95
C GLN A 115 -27.15 10.71 25.27
N ALA A 116 -27.09 11.38 24.12
CA ALA A 116 -28.28 11.86 23.43
C ALA A 116 -29.08 10.75 22.72
N LYS A 117 -28.39 9.73 22.22
CA LYS A 117 -28.95 8.69 21.34
C LYS A 117 -28.86 7.28 21.94
N GLY A 118 -28.94 7.12 23.23
CA GLY A 118 -28.67 5.88 23.96
C GLY A 118 -29.43 4.63 23.49
N LYS A 119 -30.62 4.78 22.88
CA LYS A 119 -31.42 3.66 22.30
C LYS A 119 -30.96 3.23 20.92
N THR A 120 -30.09 3.98 20.25
CA THR A 120 -29.58 3.63 18.91
C THR A 120 -28.65 2.41 18.99
N LEU A 121 -28.76 1.49 18.04
CA LEU A 121 -27.83 0.37 17.92
C LEU A 121 -26.50 0.84 17.38
N ILE A 122 -25.38 0.26 17.87
CA ILE A 122 -24.04 0.65 17.49
C ILE A 122 -23.79 0.51 15.99
N LYS A 123 -24.30 -0.55 15.36
CA LYS A 123 -24.20 -0.76 13.90
C LYS A 123 -24.80 0.40 13.09
N ASN A 124 -25.91 0.98 13.58
CA ASN A 124 -26.55 2.13 12.94
C ASN A 124 -25.79 3.43 13.17
N TYR A 125 -25.20 3.59 14.35
CA TYR A 125 -24.38 4.75 14.66
C TYR A 125 -23.10 4.79 13.81
N LEU A 126 -22.45 3.65 13.60
CA LEU A 126 -21.20 3.56 12.84
C LEU A 126 -21.38 3.86 11.35
N LYS A 127 -22.60 3.87 10.81
CA LYS A 127 -22.88 4.34 9.43
C LYS A 127 -22.47 5.79 9.17
N LEU A 128 -22.26 6.57 10.23
CA LEU A 128 -21.73 7.94 10.14
C LEU A 128 -20.24 7.98 9.76
N PHE A 129 -19.52 6.88 9.92
CA PHE A 129 -18.06 6.80 9.78
C PHE A 129 -17.61 5.73 8.78
N LEU A 130 -18.38 4.66 8.64
CA LEU A 130 -17.98 3.45 7.92
C LEU A 130 -19.01 3.04 6.88
N THR A 131 -18.53 2.40 5.81
CA THR A 131 -19.42 1.75 4.84
C THR A 131 -20.17 0.58 5.50
N ASN A 132 -21.43 0.36 5.13
CA ASN A 132 -22.28 -0.67 5.74
C ASN A 132 -21.65 -2.06 5.74
N SER A 133 -21.02 -2.43 4.62
CA SER A 133 -20.37 -3.74 4.44
C SER A 133 -19.12 -3.96 5.30
N PHE A 134 -18.56 -2.91 5.90
CA PHE A 134 -17.40 -3.00 6.79
C PHE A 134 -17.76 -3.00 8.27
N ILE A 135 -18.97 -2.53 8.64
CA ILE A 135 -19.38 -2.31 10.03
C ILE A 135 -19.36 -3.59 10.86
N GLU A 136 -19.88 -4.69 10.31
CA GLU A 136 -19.96 -5.97 11.04
C GLU A 136 -18.55 -6.51 11.33
N TYR A 137 -17.67 -6.50 10.33
CA TYR A 137 -16.27 -6.88 10.51
C TYR A 137 -15.57 -6.00 11.54
N PHE A 138 -15.75 -4.68 11.47
CA PHE A 138 -15.17 -3.72 12.41
C PHE A 138 -15.64 -3.97 13.85
N LEU A 139 -16.93 -4.27 14.05
CA LEU A 139 -17.50 -4.56 15.37
C LEU A 139 -17.01 -5.90 15.92
N ASN A 140 -16.91 -6.93 15.09
CA ASN A 140 -16.35 -8.23 15.47
C ASN A 140 -14.90 -8.09 15.94
N GLU A 141 -14.06 -7.36 15.19
CA GLU A 141 -12.68 -7.06 15.60
C GLU A 141 -12.60 -6.20 16.87
N SER A 142 -13.61 -5.37 17.09
CA SER A 142 -13.74 -4.57 18.32
C SER A 142 -14.30 -5.34 19.52
N GLY A 143 -14.81 -6.58 19.30
CA GLY A 143 -15.41 -7.42 20.33
C GLY A 143 -16.72 -6.82 20.87
N ILE A 144 -17.55 -6.28 19.98
CA ILE A 144 -18.81 -5.62 20.33
C ILE A 144 -19.91 -6.17 19.42
N ASP A 145 -21.01 -6.63 20.03
CA ASP A 145 -22.19 -7.09 19.31
C ASP A 145 -22.86 -5.92 18.58
N ALA A 146 -23.16 -6.11 17.30
CA ALA A 146 -23.73 -5.10 16.39
C ALA A 146 -25.10 -4.58 16.86
N ASP A 147 -25.86 -5.37 17.59
CA ASP A 147 -27.19 -5.02 18.12
C ASP A 147 -27.15 -4.39 19.52
N THR A 148 -25.94 -4.10 20.02
CA THR A 148 -25.78 -3.41 21.31
C THR A 148 -26.24 -1.95 21.20
N GLN A 149 -27.09 -1.51 22.12
CA GLN A 149 -27.48 -0.10 22.25
C GLN A 149 -26.32 0.73 22.78
N LEU A 150 -26.19 1.99 22.33
CA LEU A 150 -25.13 2.91 22.75
C LEU A 150 -25.08 3.08 24.28
N SER A 151 -26.24 3.12 24.94
CA SER A 151 -26.34 3.25 26.42
C SER A 151 -25.76 2.04 27.17
N ARG A 152 -25.63 0.87 26.53
CA ARG A 152 -25.09 -0.35 27.14
C ARG A 152 -23.59 -0.51 26.90
N ILE A 153 -22.99 0.30 26.05
CA ILE A 153 -21.56 0.25 25.76
C ILE A 153 -20.80 0.93 26.89
N ASN A 154 -19.95 0.17 27.58
CA ASN A 154 -19.12 0.68 28.66
C ASN A 154 -17.97 1.56 28.12
N LYS A 155 -17.34 2.33 29.04
CA LYS A 155 -16.24 3.25 28.70
C LYS A 155 -15.08 2.57 27.98
N LYS A 156 -14.69 1.34 28.39
CA LYS A 156 -13.59 0.58 27.77
C LYS A 156 -13.89 0.23 26.33
N SER A 157 -15.10 -0.28 26.06
CA SER A 157 -15.54 -0.62 24.70
C SER A 157 -15.67 0.62 23.83
N LYS A 158 -16.19 1.73 24.37
CA LYS A 158 -16.25 3.02 23.67
C LYS A 158 -14.87 3.51 23.25
N ASN A 159 -13.89 3.49 24.15
CA ASN A 159 -12.52 3.89 23.82
C ASN A 159 -11.90 2.98 22.75
N ARG A 160 -12.14 1.64 22.82
CA ARG A 160 -11.68 0.71 21.78
C ARG A 160 -12.26 1.03 20.40
N LEU A 161 -13.53 1.41 20.31
CA LEU A 161 -14.12 1.84 19.02
C LEU A 161 -13.41 3.07 18.48
N ILE A 162 -13.12 4.05 19.31
CA ILE A 162 -12.43 5.28 18.90
C ILE A 162 -11.00 4.96 18.46
N GLU A 163 -10.26 4.15 19.21
CA GLU A 163 -8.92 3.69 18.84
C GLU A 163 -8.94 2.94 17.50
N ASN A 164 -9.87 2.00 17.31
CA ASN A 164 -9.99 1.26 16.07
C ASN A 164 -10.40 2.15 14.89
N LEU A 165 -11.22 3.19 15.08
CA LEU A 165 -11.52 4.17 14.04
C LEU A 165 -10.27 4.95 13.61
N LYS A 166 -9.36 5.24 14.55
CA LYS A 166 -8.12 5.98 14.28
C LYS A 166 -6.95 5.11 13.90
N ARG A 167 -6.94 3.83 14.31
CA ARG A 167 -5.82 2.92 14.09
C ARG A 167 -6.32 1.47 13.95
N PHE A 168 -6.95 1.16 12.82
CA PHE A 168 -7.36 -0.21 12.50
C PHE A 168 -6.18 -0.97 11.87
N THR A 169 -5.74 -2.06 12.49
CA THR A 169 -4.48 -2.70 12.10
C THR A 169 -4.67 -4.02 11.35
N PHE A 170 -3.74 -4.28 10.42
CA PHE A 170 -3.64 -5.54 9.69
C PHE A 170 -2.21 -6.06 9.73
N LYS A 171 -2.06 -7.35 10.06
CA LYS A 171 -0.78 -8.06 9.97
C LYS A 171 -0.58 -8.56 8.55
N ILE A 172 0.55 -8.17 7.97
CA ILE A 172 0.95 -8.52 6.61
C ILE A 172 2.02 -9.59 6.65
N CYS A 173 1.88 -10.62 5.83
CA CYS A 173 2.83 -11.74 5.76
C CYS A 173 3.57 -11.84 4.43
N SER A 174 3.11 -11.18 3.36
CA SER A 174 3.80 -11.21 2.07
C SER A 174 3.32 -10.09 1.15
N PHE A 175 4.13 -9.80 0.12
CA PHE A 175 3.65 -9.14 -1.09
C PHE A 175 2.91 -10.15 -1.98
N ASN A 176 1.93 -9.69 -2.75
CA ASN A 176 1.32 -10.52 -3.78
C ASN A 176 2.19 -10.47 -5.06
N SER A 177 3.18 -11.36 -5.16
CA SER A 177 4.14 -11.40 -6.24
C SER A 177 3.49 -11.49 -7.63
N LYS A 178 2.39 -12.24 -7.75
CA LYS A 178 1.66 -12.42 -9.02
C LYS A 178 0.96 -11.15 -9.50
N LEU A 179 0.62 -10.25 -8.60
CA LEU A 179 -0.10 -9.01 -8.88
C LEU A 179 0.77 -7.76 -8.72
N SER A 180 2.05 -7.90 -8.39
CA SER A 180 3.01 -6.80 -8.43
C SER A 180 3.12 -6.24 -9.84
N LYS A 181 3.03 -4.91 -9.96
CA LYS A 181 2.91 -4.25 -11.27
C LYS A 181 4.24 -3.74 -11.81
N VAL A 182 5.19 -3.46 -10.93
CA VAL A 182 6.52 -2.97 -11.27
C VAL A 182 7.57 -3.62 -10.38
N THR A 183 8.83 -3.54 -10.82
CA THR A 183 9.99 -3.81 -9.98
C THR A 183 10.59 -2.51 -9.49
N ILE A 184 11.03 -2.49 -8.23
CA ILE A 184 11.90 -1.46 -7.65
C ILE A 184 13.32 -1.96 -7.79
N GLY A 185 14.29 -1.07 -8.06
CA GLY A 185 15.66 -1.46 -8.38
C GLY A 185 15.88 -1.56 -9.88
N GLY A 186 17.07 -2.00 -10.28
CA GLY A 186 17.51 -2.08 -11.66
C GLY A 186 18.93 -1.55 -11.84
N VAL A 187 19.31 -1.25 -13.06
CA VAL A 187 20.62 -0.68 -13.38
C VAL A 187 20.83 0.62 -12.61
N ASP A 188 21.94 0.69 -11.86
CA ASP A 188 22.26 1.88 -11.06
C ASP A 188 22.45 3.12 -11.97
N LEU A 189 21.64 4.14 -11.75
CA LEU A 189 21.61 5.37 -12.54
C LEU A 189 22.95 6.12 -12.57
N LYS A 190 23.83 5.88 -11.59
CA LYS A 190 25.20 6.44 -11.60
C LYS A 190 25.99 6.02 -12.82
N HIS A 191 25.69 4.83 -13.36
CA HIS A 191 26.36 4.24 -14.51
C HIS A 191 25.60 4.44 -15.83
N VAL A 192 24.55 5.25 -15.84
CA VAL A 192 23.78 5.61 -17.04
C VAL A 192 23.94 7.11 -17.31
N ASN A 193 24.12 7.46 -18.58
CA ASN A 193 24.13 8.86 -19.01
C ASN A 193 22.67 9.37 -19.09
N PRO A 194 22.24 10.35 -18.28
CA PRO A 194 20.85 10.78 -18.24
C PRO A 194 20.38 11.52 -19.52
N LYS A 195 21.31 11.94 -20.39
CA LYS A 195 21.00 12.64 -21.64
C LYS A 195 20.81 11.72 -22.82
N THR A 196 21.41 10.52 -22.77
CA THR A 196 21.41 9.55 -23.89
C THR A 196 20.85 8.20 -23.50
N MET A 197 20.69 7.93 -22.20
CA MET A 197 20.37 6.60 -21.66
C MET A 197 21.44 5.54 -21.95
N GLU A 198 22.60 5.93 -22.43
CA GLU A 198 23.72 5.03 -22.70
C GLU A 198 24.45 4.64 -21.41
N SER A 199 24.94 3.41 -21.37
CA SER A 199 25.86 2.96 -20.32
C SER A 199 27.15 3.78 -20.35
N LYS A 200 27.63 4.20 -19.17
CA LYS A 200 28.95 4.80 -19.01
C LYS A 200 30.08 3.77 -18.98
N LEU A 201 29.75 2.48 -18.86
CA LEU A 201 30.70 1.37 -18.74
C LEU A 201 30.88 0.60 -20.05
N ILE A 202 29.81 0.46 -20.83
CA ILE A 202 29.80 -0.34 -22.06
C ILE A 202 29.27 0.56 -23.20
N PRO A 203 30.11 0.92 -24.16
CA PRO A 203 29.69 1.71 -25.32
C PRO A 203 28.57 1.03 -26.12
N ASN A 204 27.66 1.81 -26.67
CA ASN A 204 26.52 1.37 -27.48
C ASN A 204 25.50 0.49 -26.75
N LEU A 205 25.55 0.40 -25.43
CA LEU A 205 24.54 -0.24 -24.61
C LEU A 205 23.62 0.83 -23.99
N TYR A 206 22.32 0.73 -24.25
CA TYR A 206 21.33 1.70 -23.79
C TYR A 206 20.31 1.01 -22.87
N PHE A 207 19.79 1.76 -21.90
CA PHE A 207 18.78 1.29 -20.94
C PHE A 207 17.55 2.16 -20.99
N ALA A 208 16.36 1.54 -20.82
CA ALA A 208 15.09 2.26 -20.79
C ALA A 208 14.05 1.56 -19.89
N GLY A 209 13.11 2.34 -19.39
CA GLY A 209 11.98 1.85 -18.59
C GLY A 209 12.40 1.16 -17.31
N GLU A 210 11.73 0.08 -16.97
CA GLU A 210 11.91 -0.66 -15.70
C GLU A 210 13.26 -1.37 -15.55
N THR A 211 14.10 -1.39 -16.58
CA THR A 211 15.48 -1.87 -16.41
C THR A 211 16.34 -0.92 -15.60
N LEU A 212 15.95 0.35 -15.55
CA LEU A 212 16.61 1.39 -14.76
C LEU A 212 16.13 1.32 -13.29
N ASN A 213 17.01 1.64 -12.35
CA ASN A 213 16.61 1.87 -10.96
C ASN A 213 15.80 3.16 -10.85
N LEU A 214 14.62 3.17 -11.46
CA LEU A 214 13.72 4.32 -11.52
C LEU A 214 12.27 3.83 -11.54
N HIS A 215 11.50 4.21 -10.54
CA HIS A 215 10.08 3.87 -10.43
C HIS A 215 9.28 5.05 -9.87
N GLY A 216 7.96 4.99 -10.02
CA GLY A 216 7.04 6.00 -9.54
C GLY A 216 5.75 5.38 -8.98
N PRO A 217 4.88 6.20 -8.37
CA PRO A 217 3.60 5.77 -7.85
C PRO A 217 2.64 5.30 -8.98
N THR A 218 1.46 4.83 -8.59
CA THR A 218 0.36 4.57 -9.54
C THR A 218 -0.08 5.86 -10.24
N GLY A 219 -0.72 5.73 -11.41
CA GLY A 219 -1.24 6.89 -12.16
C GLY A 219 -0.48 7.20 -13.46
N GLY A 220 0.16 6.19 -14.06
CA GLY A 220 0.82 6.32 -15.37
C GLY A 220 2.27 6.79 -15.34
N TYR A 221 2.83 7.07 -14.16
CA TYR A 221 4.22 7.54 -14.02
C TYR A 221 5.22 6.54 -14.60
N ASN A 222 5.07 5.24 -14.31
CA ASN A 222 5.98 4.21 -14.80
C ASN A 222 5.93 4.05 -16.33
N LEU A 223 4.74 4.18 -16.92
CA LEU A 223 4.60 4.23 -18.39
C LEU A 223 5.27 5.48 -18.98
N ARG A 224 5.11 6.64 -18.36
CA ARG A 224 5.80 7.86 -18.80
C ARG A 224 7.32 7.71 -18.73
N ILE A 225 7.85 7.16 -17.64
CA ILE A 225 9.27 6.84 -17.49
C ILE A 225 9.72 5.93 -18.65
N ALA A 226 8.99 4.86 -18.93
CA ALA A 226 9.33 3.92 -19.99
C ALA A 226 9.34 4.58 -21.37
N PHE A 227 8.32 5.39 -21.70
CA PHE A 227 8.25 6.09 -23.00
C PHE A 227 9.34 7.15 -23.14
N CYS A 228 9.56 7.99 -22.11
CA CYS A 228 10.57 9.05 -22.20
C CYS A 228 11.99 8.49 -22.29
N THR A 229 12.33 7.51 -21.47
CA THR A 229 13.66 6.90 -21.50
C THR A 229 13.87 6.06 -22.75
N GLY A 230 12.84 5.35 -23.24
CA GLY A 230 12.88 4.57 -24.48
C GLY A 230 13.07 5.46 -25.70
N TYR A 231 12.34 6.58 -25.78
CA TYR A 231 12.51 7.58 -26.84
C TYR A 231 13.93 8.15 -26.85
N LEU A 232 14.42 8.55 -25.70
CA LEU A 232 15.76 9.14 -25.57
C LEU A 232 16.87 8.14 -25.93
N ALA A 233 16.76 6.90 -25.48
CA ALA A 233 17.68 5.82 -25.83
C ALA A 233 17.67 5.54 -27.33
N GLY A 234 16.49 5.42 -27.95
CA GLY A 234 16.33 5.18 -29.38
C GLY A 234 16.90 6.29 -30.24
N LEU A 235 16.61 7.55 -29.88
CA LEU A 235 17.15 8.71 -30.56
C LEU A 235 18.69 8.72 -30.49
N SER A 236 19.25 8.46 -29.30
CA SER A 236 20.70 8.47 -29.10
C SER A 236 21.42 7.32 -29.82
N ALA A 237 20.78 6.18 -29.95
CA ALA A 237 21.32 5.03 -30.67
C ALA A 237 21.30 5.22 -32.20
N SER A 238 20.33 6.00 -32.72
CA SER A 238 20.17 6.23 -34.16
C SER A 238 21.14 7.27 -34.75
N TRP A 239 21.80 8.08 -33.89
CA TRP A 239 22.70 9.16 -34.32
C TRP A 239 24.19 8.75 -34.36
N LYS A 240 24.48 7.47 -34.15
CA LYS A 240 25.79 6.86 -34.27
C LYS A 240 25.85 5.95 -35.50
#